data_4db333851615ff295f1c192fdbb3966c
#
_entry.id   4db333851615ff295f1c192fdbb3966c
#
_cell.length_a   1.000
_cell.length_b   1.000
_cell.length_c   1.000
_cell.angle_alpha   90.00
_cell.angle_beta   90.00
_cell.angle_gamma   90.00
#
_symmetry.space_group_name_H-M   'P 1'
#
loop_
_entity.id
_entity.type
_entity.pdbx_description
1 polymer ?
#
loop_
_entity_poly.entity_id
_entity_poly.type
_entity_poly.pdbx_seq_one_letter_code
_entity_poly.pdbx_strand_id
1 'polypeptide(L)'
;DHRDLHSFPTRRSSDLPEGLKESDKLPEPIYTPSTKAEIGDHDENISYEQSIAHLEKYFPGKGEEYAAKLRDCTIALYKKCADYALSRGIIIADTKFEFGLDENGNMVIGDEMLTPDSSRFWPVEGYEPGHGQPSFDKQFARDWLTSHPDNDWTLPDDVVQKTIDKYLQCYKMITGEELA
;
A
#
# COMPACT_ATOMS: atom_id res chain seq x y z
N ASP A 1 23.45 -1.28 -11.85
CA ASP A 1 22.43 -2.17 -11.28
C ASP A 1 21.36 -1.27 -10.64
N HIS A 2 20.38 -0.88 -11.46
CA HIS A 2 19.27 -0.05 -10.99
C HIS A 2 18.38 -0.93 -10.12
N ARG A 3 18.58 -0.84 -8.80
CA ARG A 3 17.65 -1.42 -7.84
C ARG A 3 16.39 -0.59 -7.88
N ASP A 4 15.36 -1.14 -8.49
CA ASP A 4 14.04 -0.55 -8.49
C ASP A 4 13.57 -0.32 -7.05
N LEU A 5 13.53 0.94 -6.63
CA LEU A 5 12.99 1.39 -5.35
C LEU A 5 11.45 1.30 -5.30
N HIS A 6 10.85 0.52 -6.19
CA HIS A 6 9.42 0.29 -6.25
C HIS A 6 9.03 -0.83 -5.30
N SER A 7 8.89 -0.52 -4.03
CA SER A 7 8.38 -1.46 -3.02
C SER A 7 6.85 -1.49 -2.94
N PHE A 8 6.16 -1.16 -4.02
CA PHE A 8 4.75 -1.49 -4.17
C PHE A 8 4.65 -2.62 -5.19
N PRO A 9 3.82 -3.64 -4.93
CA PRO A 9 3.67 -4.73 -5.87
C PRO A 9 3.25 -4.18 -7.25
N THR A 10 4.16 -4.28 -8.22
CA THR A 10 3.84 -3.98 -9.61
C THR A 10 2.87 -5.04 -10.09
N ARG A 11 1.64 -4.64 -10.38
CA ARG A 11 0.61 -5.51 -10.94
C ARG A 11 1.03 -6.06 -12.28
N ARG A 12 0.63 -7.30 -12.55
CA ARG A 12 0.56 -7.78 -13.91
C ARG A 12 -0.49 -6.95 -14.63
N SER A 13 -0.13 -6.33 -15.74
CA SER A 13 -1.07 -5.55 -16.59
C SER A 13 -2.28 -6.38 -17.04
N SER A 14 -2.16 -7.72 -17.05
CA SER A 14 -3.23 -8.66 -17.35
C SER A 14 -4.40 -8.69 -16.35
N ASP A 15 -4.19 -8.18 -15.14
CA ASP A 15 -5.20 -8.25 -14.07
C ASP A 15 -6.06 -6.97 -13.99
N LEU A 16 -5.77 -6.00 -14.84
CA LEU A 16 -6.46 -4.72 -14.90
C LEU A 16 -7.47 -4.69 -16.05
N PRO A 17 -8.63 -4.02 -15.89
CA PRO A 17 -9.53 -3.73 -17.00
C PRO A 17 -8.81 -2.99 -18.12
N GLU A 18 -9.19 -3.30 -19.37
CA GLU A 18 -8.65 -2.58 -20.54
C GLU A 18 -9.08 -1.11 -20.53
N GLY A 19 -8.21 -0.25 -21.06
CA GLY A 19 -8.51 1.16 -21.28
C GLY A 19 -8.32 2.07 -20.06
N LEU A 20 -7.80 1.54 -18.94
CA LEU A 20 -7.46 2.36 -17.76
C LEU A 20 -6.28 3.29 -18.07
N LYS A 21 -6.39 4.52 -17.60
CA LYS A 21 -5.31 5.50 -17.55
C LYS A 21 -4.62 5.44 -16.20
N GLU A 22 -3.44 6.06 -16.12
CA GLU A 22 -2.77 6.25 -14.84
C GLU A 22 -3.68 6.93 -13.83
N SER A 23 -3.66 6.45 -12.60
CA SER A 23 -4.49 6.95 -11.48
C SER A 23 -6.00 6.79 -11.64
N ASP A 24 -6.50 6.07 -12.66
CA ASP A 24 -7.93 5.79 -12.76
C ASP A 24 -8.45 5.02 -11.55
N LYS A 25 -9.65 5.40 -11.09
CA LYS A 25 -10.35 4.64 -10.06
C LYS A 25 -10.82 3.30 -10.64
N LEU A 26 -10.45 2.21 -9.99
CA LEU A 26 -10.97 0.89 -10.35
C LEU A 26 -12.47 0.77 -9.98
N PRO A 27 -13.27 0.04 -10.78
CA PRO A 27 -14.67 -0.23 -10.45
C PRO A 27 -14.83 -0.92 -9.09
N GLU A 28 -13.93 -1.86 -8.79
CA GLU A 28 -13.83 -2.58 -7.52
C GLU A 28 -12.39 -2.70 -7.07
N PRO A 29 -12.14 -2.70 -5.75
CA PRO A 29 -10.79 -2.96 -5.23
C PRO A 29 -10.35 -4.37 -5.61
N ILE A 30 -9.07 -4.53 -5.88
CA ILE A 30 -8.48 -5.82 -6.24
C ILE A 30 -7.51 -6.27 -5.16
N TYR A 31 -7.54 -7.56 -4.89
CA TYR A 31 -6.62 -8.23 -3.97
C TYR A 31 -5.38 -8.71 -4.74
N THR A 32 -4.21 -8.29 -4.29
CA THR A 32 -2.91 -8.61 -4.90
C THR A 32 -1.98 -9.21 -3.86
N PRO A 33 -2.03 -10.53 -3.63
CA PRO A 33 -1.19 -11.17 -2.63
C PRO A 33 0.27 -11.21 -3.05
N SER A 34 1.15 -11.15 -2.04
CA SER A 34 2.59 -11.44 -2.18
C SER A 34 3.04 -12.43 -1.12
N THR A 35 4.15 -13.11 -1.38
CA THR A 35 4.85 -13.86 -0.33
C THR A 35 5.50 -12.87 0.64
N LYS A 36 5.72 -13.30 1.89
CA LYS A 36 6.62 -12.60 2.81
C LYS A 36 8.03 -13.13 2.56
N ALA A 37 8.92 -12.26 2.08
CA ALA A 37 10.32 -12.62 1.88
C ALA A 37 11.09 -12.70 3.20
N GLU A 38 12.21 -13.43 3.20
CA GLU A 38 13.18 -13.37 4.29
C GLU A 38 13.93 -12.04 4.28
N ILE A 39 14.56 -11.70 5.40
CA ILE A 39 15.31 -10.44 5.54
C ILE A 39 16.41 -10.38 4.47
N GLY A 40 16.30 -9.39 3.59
CA GLY A 40 17.26 -9.16 2.49
C GLY A 40 16.74 -9.54 1.10
N ASP A 41 15.62 -10.24 1.03
CA ASP A 41 14.92 -10.56 -0.21
C ASP A 41 13.70 -9.66 -0.42
N HIS A 42 13.12 -9.68 -1.62
CA HIS A 42 11.92 -8.93 -1.95
C HIS A 42 10.69 -9.82 -1.96
N ASP A 43 9.57 -9.26 -1.47
CA ASP A 43 8.26 -9.92 -1.57
C ASP A 43 7.92 -10.18 -3.04
N GLU A 44 7.51 -11.40 -3.36
CA GLU A 44 7.11 -11.79 -4.72
C GLU A 44 5.59 -11.74 -4.86
N ASN A 45 5.12 -11.04 -5.89
CA ASN A 45 3.71 -11.04 -6.25
C ASN A 45 3.29 -12.40 -6.77
N ILE A 46 2.20 -12.92 -6.22
CA ILE A 46 1.65 -14.23 -6.56
C ILE A 46 0.18 -14.11 -6.96
N SER A 47 -0.35 -15.11 -7.69
CA SER A 47 -1.77 -15.19 -7.96
C SER A 47 -2.53 -15.68 -6.71
N TYR A 48 -3.85 -15.55 -6.73
CA TYR A 48 -4.70 -16.10 -5.66
C TYR A 48 -4.52 -17.62 -5.52
N GLU A 49 -4.43 -18.35 -6.63
CA GLU A 49 -4.20 -19.80 -6.65
C GLU A 49 -2.82 -20.16 -6.09
N GLN A 50 -1.81 -19.37 -6.41
CA GLN A 50 -0.48 -19.53 -5.84
C GLN A 50 -0.48 -19.25 -4.33
N SER A 51 -1.28 -18.29 -3.85
CA SER A 51 -1.42 -18.04 -2.42
C SER A 51 -2.05 -19.22 -1.67
N ILE A 52 -3.04 -19.89 -2.27
CA ILE A 52 -3.61 -21.13 -1.73
C ILE A 52 -2.53 -22.20 -1.58
N ALA A 53 -1.76 -22.45 -2.65
CA ALA A 53 -0.71 -23.46 -2.65
C ALA A 53 0.41 -23.13 -1.63
N HIS A 54 0.74 -21.84 -1.51
CA HIS A 54 1.73 -21.39 -0.52
C HIS A 54 1.24 -21.61 0.91
N LEU A 55 0.02 -21.24 1.21
CA LEU A 55 -0.58 -21.42 2.54
C LEU A 55 -0.77 -22.92 2.88
N GLU A 56 -1.15 -23.74 1.90
CA GLU A 56 -1.28 -25.19 2.08
C GLU A 56 0.02 -25.86 2.52
N LYS A 57 1.16 -25.35 2.04
CA LYS A 57 2.49 -25.84 2.43
C LYS A 57 2.78 -25.63 3.92
N TYR A 58 2.35 -24.49 4.48
CA TYR A 58 2.59 -24.14 5.89
C TYR A 58 1.46 -24.55 6.82
N PHE A 59 0.24 -24.66 6.30
CA PHE A 59 -0.99 -24.99 7.02
C PHE A 59 -1.77 -26.09 6.29
N PRO A 60 -1.30 -27.35 6.34
CA PRO A 60 -1.92 -28.45 5.60
C PRO A 60 -3.43 -28.59 5.87
N GLY A 61 -4.23 -28.64 4.81
CA GLY A 61 -5.69 -28.69 4.87
C GLY A 61 -6.38 -27.37 5.15
N LYS A 62 -5.63 -26.24 5.17
CA LYS A 62 -6.15 -24.90 5.47
C LYS A 62 -5.85 -23.85 4.39
N GLY A 63 -5.12 -24.21 3.34
CA GLY A 63 -4.65 -23.27 2.33
C GLY A 63 -5.78 -22.46 1.71
N GLU A 64 -6.85 -23.09 1.23
CA GLU A 64 -7.99 -22.44 0.63
C GLU A 64 -8.77 -21.59 1.64
N GLU A 65 -9.01 -22.11 2.84
CA GLU A 65 -9.71 -21.37 3.92
C GLU A 65 -8.97 -20.09 4.27
N TYR A 66 -7.65 -20.16 4.46
CA TYR A 66 -6.87 -18.99 4.83
C TYR A 66 -6.69 -17.99 3.69
N ALA A 67 -6.50 -18.46 2.47
CA ALA A 67 -6.44 -17.57 1.30
C ALA A 67 -7.76 -16.79 1.13
N ALA A 68 -8.89 -17.45 1.29
CA ALA A 68 -10.20 -16.79 1.22
C ALA A 68 -10.38 -15.78 2.34
N LYS A 69 -10.03 -16.11 3.58
CA LYS A 69 -10.09 -15.18 4.72
C LYS A 69 -9.19 -13.97 4.52
N LEU A 70 -7.95 -14.15 4.05
CA LEU A 70 -7.02 -13.07 3.76
C LEU A 70 -7.59 -12.10 2.71
N ARG A 71 -8.08 -12.63 1.60
CA ARG A 71 -8.70 -11.84 0.55
C ARG A 71 -9.90 -11.05 1.08
N ASP A 72 -10.83 -11.73 1.73
CA ASP A 72 -12.08 -11.14 2.15
C ASP A 72 -11.89 -10.09 3.25
N CYS A 73 -10.99 -10.35 4.22
CA CYS A 73 -10.61 -9.38 5.25
C CYS A 73 -9.90 -8.17 4.64
N THR A 74 -8.94 -8.39 3.74
CA THR A 74 -8.20 -7.30 3.06
C THR A 74 -9.17 -6.37 2.32
N ILE A 75 -10.06 -6.92 1.49
CA ILE A 75 -11.02 -6.12 0.73
C ILE A 75 -12.01 -5.40 1.64
N ALA A 76 -12.52 -6.07 2.68
CA ALA A 76 -13.45 -5.45 3.62
C ALA A 76 -12.82 -4.29 4.40
N LEU A 77 -11.58 -4.47 4.90
CA LEU A 77 -10.83 -3.42 5.57
C LEU A 77 -10.54 -2.25 4.64
N TYR A 78 -10.03 -2.54 3.44
CA TYR A 78 -9.76 -1.50 2.46
C TYR A 78 -11.00 -0.66 2.16
N LYS A 79 -12.14 -1.29 1.81
CA LYS A 79 -13.40 -0.58 1.51
C LYS A 79 -13.81 0.32 2.67
N LYS A 80 -13.85 -0.21 3.89
CA LYS A 80 -14.24 0.56 5.09
C LYS A 80 -13.33 1.78 5.32
N CYS A 81 -12.01 1.59 5.20
CA CYS A 81 -11.05 2.66 5.45
C CYS A 81 -11.00 3.65 4.30
N ALA A 82 -11.14 3.20 3.05
CA ALA A 82 -11.20 4.08 1.88
C ALA A 82 -12.43 5.00 1.93
N ASP A 83 -13.59 4.49 2.33
CA ASP A 83 -14.80 5.30 2.50
C ASP A 83 -14.61 6.36 3.59
N TYR A 84 -13.99 5.99 4.72
CA TYR A 84 -13.69 6.94 5.79
C TYR A 84 -12.69 8.01 5.32
N ALA A 85 -11.58 7.61 4.73
CA ALA A 85 -10.55 8.52 4.23
C ALA A 85 -11.12 9.48 3.17
N LEU A 86 -11.97 8.98 2.26
CA LEU A 86 -12.65 9.79 1.26
C LEU A 86 -13.52 10.87 1.92
N SER A 87 -14.23 10.55 3.00
CA SER A 87 -15.01 11.53 3.77
C SER A 87 -14.15 12.62 4.43
N ARG A 88 -12.86 12.37 4.55
CA ARG A 88 -11.84 13.28 5.09
C ARG A 88 -11.02 13.97 4.00
N GLY A 89 -11.39 13.80 2.73
CA GLY A 89 -10.70 14.43 1.60
C GLY A 89 -9.45 13.68 1.14
N ILE A 90 -9.31 12.40 1.48
CA ILE A 90 -8.17 11.56 1.12
C ILE A 90 -8.64 10.34 0.32
N ILE A 91 -7.95 10.06 -0.78
CA ILE A 91 -8.07 8.83 -1.57
C ILE A 91 -6.97 7.88 -1.12
N ILE A 92 -7.34 6.68 -0.66
CA ILE A 92 -6.38 5.59 -0.47
C ILE A 92 -6.24 4.85 -1.80
N ALA A 93 -5.13 5.09 -2.51
CA ALA A 93 -4.91 4.48 -3.83
C ALA A 93 -4.59 3.00 -3.71
N ASP A 94 -3.72 2.66 -2.77
CA ASP A 94 -3.40 1.29 -2.38
C ASP A 94 -2.89 1.23 -0.94
N THR A 95 -2.85 0.03 -0.39
CA THR A 95 -2.30 -0.23 0.93
C THR A 95 -1.79 -1.65 1.01
N LYS A 96 -0.85 -1.89 1.92
CA LYS A 96 -0.35 -3.22 2.28
C LYS A 96 -0.90 -3.62 3.64
N PHE A 97 -1.39 -4.85 3.75
CA PHE A 97 -1.75 -5.48 5.02
C PHE A 97 -0.89 -6.73 5.22
N GLU A 98 -0.44 -6.94 6.43
CA GLU A 98 0.18 -8.18 6.87
C GLU A 98 -0.71 -8.88 7.87
N PHE A 99 -0.80 -10.21 7.77
CA PHE A 99 -1.62 -11.02 8.66
C PHE A 99 -0.80 -12.16 9.26
N GLY A 100 -1.14 -12.53 10.46
CA GLY A 100 -0.61 -13.69 11.15
C GLY A 100 -1.70 -14.43 11.90
N LEU A 101 -1.30 -15.49 12.62
CA LEU A 101 -2.18 -16.19 13.55
C LEU A 101 -1.72 -15.89 14.98
N ASP A 102 -2.67 -15.65 15.88
CA ASP A 102 -2.40 -15.61 17.31
C ASP A 102 -2.19 -17.04 17.87
N GLU A 103 -1.91 -17.11 19.16
CA GLU A 103 -1.69 -18.39 19.88
C GLU A 103 -2.93 -19.31 19.88
N ASN A 104 -4.12 -18.77 19.62
CA ASN A 104 -5.38 -19.49 19.53
C ASN A 104 -5.75 -19.87 18.09
N GLY A 105 -4.91 -19.50 17.11
CA GLY A 105 -5.16 -19.72 15.69
C GLY A 105 -6.13 -18.73 15.05
N ASN A 106 -6.43 -17.60 15.71
CA ASN A 106 -7.21 -16.54 15.11
C ASN A 106 -6.35 -15.68 14.20
N MET A 107 -6.90 -15.26 13.07
CA MET A 107 -6.24 -14.33 12.16
C MET A 107 -6.18 -12.94 12.78
N VAL A 108 -5.00 -12.37 12.84
CA VAL A 108 -4.71 -11.03 13.36
C VAL A 108 -3.94 -10.22 12.33
N ILE A 109 -4.13 -8.91 12.35
CA ILE A 109 -3.32 -7.99 11.55
C ILE A 109 -2.02 -7.74 12.31
N GLY A 110 -0.90 -7.89 11.60
CA GLY A 110 0.43 -7.51 12.05
C GLY A 110 0.92 -6.28 11.31
N ASP A 111 2.02 -5.71 11.80
CA ASP A 111 2.69 -4.55 11.22
C ASP A 111 1.82 -3.29 11.17
N GLU A 112 2.38 -2.19 10.67
CA GLU A 112 1.63 -0.96 10.43
C GLU A 112 0.69 -1.10 9.24
N MET A 113 -0.44 -0.43 9.31
CA MET A 113 -1.39 -0.39 8.20
C MET A 113 -2.01 1.00 8.06
N LEU A 114 -2.33 1.38 6.82
CA LEU A 114 -3.07 2.62 6.52
C LEU A 114 -2.40 3.88 7.08
N THR A 115 -1.08 3.90 7.05
CA THR A 115 -0.26 5.07 7.33
C THR A 115 0.29 5.65 6.01
N PRO A 116 0.75 6.89 5.99
CA PRO A 116 1.45 7.43 4.83
C PRO A 116 2.73 6.67 4.45
N ASP A 117 3.23 5.79 5.31
CA ASP A 117 4.38 4.94 5.00
C ASP A 117 3.99 3.61 4.34
N SER A 118 2.90 3.00 4.78
CA SER A 118 2.39 1.71 4.27
C SER A 118 1.38 1.84 3.12
N SER A 119 0.95 3.06 2.77
CA SER A 119 -0.15 3.33 1.83
C SER A 119 0.12 4.55 0.98
N ARG A 120 -0.45 4.60 -0.23
CA ARG A 120 -0.46 5.83 -1.03
C ARG A 120 -1.74 6.60 -0.78
N PHE A 121 -1.59 7.79 -0.22
CA PHE A 121 -2.67 8.71 0.11
C PHE A 121 -2.60 9.93 -0.80
N TRP A 122 -3.66 10.13 -1.58
CA TRP A 122 -3.80 11.28 -2.48
C TRP A 122 -4.86 12.26 -1.96
N PRO A 123 -4.67 13.56 -2.09
CA PRO A 123 -5.73 14.51 -1.82
C PRO A 123 -6.88 14.31 -2.83
N VAL A 124 -8.12 14.42 -2.36
CA VAL A 124 -9.29 14.48 -3.25
C VAL A 124 -9.28 15.78 -4.06
N GLU A 125 -8.82 16.87 -3.43
CA GLU A 125 -8.67 18.16 -4.08
C GLU A 125 -7.61 18.09 -5.18
N GLY A 126 -8.03 18.41 -6.41
CA GLY A 126 -7.15 18.35 -7.58
C GLY A 126 -6.88 16.96 -8.12
N TYR A 127 -7.56 15.93 -7.62
CA TYR A 127 -7.45 14.59 -8.21
C TYR A 127 -8.00 14.58 -9.64
N GLU A 128 -7.16 14.14 -10.59
CA GLU A 128 -7.50 14.01 -11.99
C GLU A 128 -6.81 12.78 -12.60
N PRO A 129 -7.56 11.82 -13.17
CA PRO A 129 -6.97 10.65 -13.83
C PRO A 129 -6.15 11.00 -15.07
N GLY A 130 -5.18 10.15 -15.43
CA GLY A 130 -4.36 10.29 -16.63
C GLY A 130 -2.92 10.73 -16.37
N HIS A 131 -2.57 10.97 -15.13
CA HIS A 131 -1.20 11.28 -14.69
C HIS A 131 -0.98 10.93 -13.22
N GLY A 132 0.27 10.97 -12.75
CA GLY A 132 0.61 10.77 -11.34
C GLY A 132 -0.02 11.83 -10.44
N GLN A 133 -0.42 11.42 -9.23
CA GLN A 133 -1.09 12.29 -8.27
C GLN A 133 -0.12 12.83 -7.22
N PRO A 134 -0.35 14.08 -6.71
CA PRO A 134 0.28 14.51 -5.47
C PRO A 134 0.00 13.50 -4.35
N SER A 135 0.97 13.27 -3.48
CA SER A 135 0.84 12.28 -2.43
C SER A 135 1.23 12.82 -1.06
N PHE A 136 0.60 12.29 0.00
CA PHE A 136 0.97 12.55 1.39
C PHE A 136 2.01 11.56 1.93
N ASP A 137 2.37 10.56 1.14
CA ASP A 137 3.29 9.49 1.50
C ASP A 137 4.76 9.82 1.18
N LYS A 138 5.62 8.84 1.42
CA LYS A 138 7.08 8.91 1.18
C LYS A 138 7.48 9.06 -0.29
N GLN A 139 6.53 9.05 -1.23
CA GLN A 139 6.82 9.19 -2.65
C GLN A 139 7.53 10.51 -2.96
N PHE A 140 7.18 11.60 -2.25
CA PHE A 140 7.87 12.88 -2.40
C PHE A 140 9.38 12.79 -2.14
N ALA A 141 9.78 12.12 -1.06
CA ALA A 141 11.19 11.90 -0.75
C ALA A 141 11.86 10.95 -1.76
N ARG A 142 11.15 9.92 -2.22
CA ARG A 142 11.63 9.00 -3.26
C ARG A 142 11.84 9.69 -4.60
N ASP A 143 10.91 10.54 -5.02
CA ASP A 143 11.02 11.30 -6.27
C ASP A 143 12.23 12.22 -6.24
N TRP A 144 12.48 12.85 -5.08
CA TRP A 144 13.67 13.66 -4.90
C TRP A 144 14.96 12.81 -5.01
N LEU A 145 15.04 11.68 -4.31
CA LEU A 145 16.20 10.78 -4.37
C LEU A 145 16.42 10.24 -5.79
N THR A 146 15.37 9.89 -6.50
CA THR A 146 15.45 9.40 -7.89
C THR A 146 15.97 10.48 -8.85
N SER A 147 15.57 11.72 -8.62
CA SER A 147 16.03 12.88 -9.44
C SER A 147 17.46 13.35 -9.10
N HIS A 148 18.03 12.85 -7.99
CA HIS A 148 19.37 13.18 -7.51
C HIS A 148 20.20 11.92 -7.23
N PRO A 149 20.53 11.11 -8.26
CA PRO A 149 21.15 9.79 -8.08
C PRO A 149 22.59 9.86 -7.53
N ASP A 150 23.26 10.99 -7.68
CA ASP A 150 24.64 11.19 -7.18
C ASP A 150 24.71 11.67 -5.72
N ASN A 151 23.60 11.72 -5.05
CA ASN A 151 23.52 12.09 -3.65
C ASN A 151 23.81 10.85 -2.78
N ASP A 152 24.43 11.05 -1.63
CA ASP A 152 24.81 10.00 -0.66
C ASP A 152 23.58 9.48 0.14
N TRP A 153 22.39 9.39 -0.46
CA TRP A 153 21.14 9.03 0.19
C TRP A 153 20.73 9.95 1.34
N THR A 154 21.32 11.15 1.38
CA THR A 154 21.01 12.18 2.38
C THR A 154 19.98 13.15 1.82
N LEU A 155 18.86 13.30 2.50
CA LEU A 155 17.83 14.27 2.13
C LEU A 155 18.20 15.66 2.65
N PRO A 156 18.05 16.71 1.83
CA PRO A 156 18.17 18.10 2.30
C PRO A 156 17.08 18.43 3.35
N ASP A 157 17.38 19.34 4.25
CA ASP A 157 16.47 19.73 5.34
C ASP A 157 15.12 20.21 4.83
N ASP A 158 15.05 20.91 3.70
CA ASP A 158 13.80 21.38 3.12
C ASP A 158 12.95 20.22 2.56
N VAL A 159 13.56 19.16 2.07
CA VAL A 159 12.86 17.95 1.60
C VAL A 159 12.33 17.16 2.81
N VAL A 160 13.14 17.04 3.86
CA VAL A 160 12.72 16.45 5.14
C VAL A 160 11.53 17.20 5.70
N GLN A 161 11.62 18.54 5.81
CA GLN A 161 10.55 19.35 6.37
C GLN A 161 9.26 19.23 5.55
N LYS A 162 9.33 19.29 4.23
CA LYS A 162 8.15 19.11 3.36
C LYS A 162 7.53 17.72 3.51
N THR A 163 8.33 16.69 3.75
CA THR A 163 7.82 15.34 3.99
C THR A 163 7.08 15.28 5.34
N ILE A 164 7.66 15.88 6.38
CA ILE A 164 7.02 16.01 7.70
C ILE A 164 5.70 16.77 7.58
N ASP A 165 5.68 17.91 6.89
CA ASP A 165 4.48 18.73 6.72
C ASP A 165 3.35 17.94 6.04
N LYS A 166 3.66 17.10 5.05
CA LYS A 166 2.69 16.22 4.40
C LYS A 166 2.11 15.18 5.36
N TYR A 167 2.94 14.57 6.20
CA TYR A 167 2.49 13.60 7.21
C TYR A 167 1.60 14.25 8.25
N LEU A 168 1.97 15.43 8.75
CA LEU A 168 1.17 16.21 9.68
C LEU A 168 -0.16 16.67 9.07
N GLN A 169 -0.16 17.07 7.80
CA GLN A 169 -1.38 17.40 7.09
C GLN A 169 -2.30 16.20 6.95
N CYS A 170 -1.77 15.04 6.57
CA CYS A 170 -2.51 13.79 6.49
C CYS A 170 -3.13 13.42 7.84
N TYR A 171 -2.33 13.47 8.91
CA TYR A 171 -2.79 13.22 10.28
C TYR A 171 -3.97 14.12 10.64
N LYS A 172 -3.83 15.44 10.44
CA LYS A 172 -4.88 16.41 10.72
C LYS A 172 -6.16 16.16 9.91
N MET A 173 -6.03 15.79 8.63
CA MET A 173 -7.19 15.47 7.78
C MET A 173 -7.92 14.23 8.30
N ILE A 174 -7.20 13.16 8.65
CA ILE A 174 -7.79 11.89 9.10
C ILE A 174 -8.42 12.02 10.49
N THR A 175 -7.71 12.63 11.44
CA THR A 175 -8.14 12.68 12.86
C THR A 175 -8.99 13.91 13.16
N GLY A 176 -8.77 15.01 12.46
CA GLY A 176 -9.29 16.35 12.80
C GLY A 176 -8.49 17.07 13.89
N GLU A 177 -7.37 16.49 14.32
CA GLU A 177 -6.52 17.00 15.41
C GLU A 177 -5.14 17.41 14.88
N GLU A 178 -4.47 18.31 15.57
CA GLU A 178 -3.06 18.60 15.31
C GLU A 178 -2.20 17.72 16.21
N LEU A 179 -1.12 17.19 15.66
CA LEU A 179 -0.13 16.47 16.45
C LEU A 179 0.64 17.47 17.30
N ALA A 180 0.64 17.26 18.61
CA ALA A 180 1.30 18.12 19.59
C ALA A 180 2.84 17.95 19.57
#